data_e860016bb7a299d2f215bac3e102c028
#
_entry.id   e860016bb7a299d2f215bac3e102c028
#
_cell.length_a   1.000
_cell.length_b   1.000
_cell.length_c   1.000
_cell.angle_alpha   90.00
_cell.angle_beta   90.00
_cell.angle_gamma   90.00
#
_symmetry.space_group_name_H-M   'P 1'
#
loop_
_entity.id
_entity.type
_entity.pdbx_description
1 polymer ?
#
loop_
_entity_poly.entity_id
_entity_poly.type
_entity_poly.pdbx_seq_one_letter_code
_entity_poly.pdbx_strand_id
1 'polypeptide(L)'
;MSSSMEKRLNECDKKIDALVHGVELNEEIERQLKALKTYYHKLYIDALDDESEKESIKLYELLVLGLESAKNGQLTAEKILKEIEEIKSLRKTGVVLENILTSLELLFWAALSSTFFSYCVLMAAPLVAVNPFFALAVLSVSCMAAICSTVRFFNCLDEFKSFTPIEEEFEREKNLIRFFKPAVSSPEIPPSIVSDHDEFQQQESLSLQIS
;
A
#
# COMPACT_ATOMS: atom_id res chain seq x y z
N MET A 1 7.36 -31.03 -6.28
CA MET A 1 8.33 -30.66 -5.20
C MET A 1 8.05 -29.20 -4.87
N SER A 2 7.67 -28.90 -3.63
CA SER A 2 7.47 -27.52 -3.17
C SER A 2 8.79 -26.76 -3.27
N SER A 3 8.78 -25.54 -3.80
CA SER A 3 9.98 -24.71 -3.89
C SER A 3 10.51 -24.39 -2.49
N SER A 4 11.81 -24.10 -2.37
CA SER A 4 12.40 -23.69 -1.08
C SER A 4 11.66 -22.47 -0.48
N MET A 5 11.17 -21.59 -1.35
CA MET A 5 10.45 -20.38 -0.97
C MET A 5 9.04 -20.68 -0.43
N GLU A 6 8.32 -21.58 -1.07
CA GLU A 6 7.00 -22.03 -0.61
C GLU A 6 7.07 -22.69 0.78
N LYS A 7 8.15 -23.41 1.08
CA LYS A 7 8.39 -23.96 2.43
C LYS A 7 8.53 -22.87 3.47
N ARG A 8 9.31 -21.82 3.18
CA ARG A 8 9.48 -20.65 4.07
C ARG A 8 8.15 -19.92 4.32
N LEU A 9 7.35 -19.73 3.27
CA LEU A 9 6.02 -19.14 3.38
C LEU A 9 5.12 -19.95 4.33
N ASN A 10 5.07 -21.27 4.14
CA ASN A 10 4.31 -22.17 5.00
C ASN A 10 4.86 -22.24 6.44
N GLU A 11 6.16 -22.04 6.65
CA GLU A 11 6.75 -21.91 7.99
C GLU A 11 6.32 -20.64 8.71
N CYS A 12 6.18 -19.52 7.99
CA CYS A 12 5.62 -18.29 8.53
C CYS A 12 4.18 -18.49 9.01
N ASP A 13 3.35 -19.15 8.20
CA ASP A 13 1.96 -19.47 8.60
C ASP A 13 1.91 -20.32 9.87
N LYS A 14 2.73 -21.35 9.97
CA LYS A 14 2.81 -22.21 11.15
C LYS A 14 3.27 -21.46 12.41
N LYS A 15 4.22 -20.53 12.25
CA LYS A 15 4.68 -19.69 13.36
C LYS A 15 3.56 -18.75 13.85
N ILE A 16 2.81 -18.15 12.94
CA ILE A 16 1.64 -17.33 13.29
C ILE A 16 0.61 -18.19 14.02
N ASP A 17 0.29 -19.39 13.53
CA ASP A 17 -0.66 -20.29 14.21
C ASP A 17 -0.18 -20.67 15.61
N ALA A 18 1.12 -20.91 15.79
CA ALA A 18 1.71 -21.17 17.11
C ALA A 18 1.66 -19.94 18.04
N LEU A 19 1.83 -18.73 17.49
CA LEU A 19 1.74 -17.51 18.27
C LEU A 19 0.33 -17.24 18.81
N VAL A 20 -0.71 -17.57 18.03
CA VAL A 20 -2.10 -17.36 18.44
C VAL A 20 -2.66 -18.53 19.24
N HIS A 21 -1.96 -19.67 19.26
CA HIS A 21 -2.41 -20.83 20.01
C HIS A 21 -2.51 -20.51 21.51
N GLY A 22 -3.70 -20.73 22.10
CA GLY A 22 -3.99 -20.44 23.49
C GLY A 22 -4.25 -18.97 23.83
N VAL A 23 -4.35 -18.11 22.82
CA VAL A 23 -4.79 -16.71 22.98
C VAL A 23 -6.26 -16.61 22.58
N GLU A 24 -7.09 -15.99 23.43
CA GLU A 24 -8.46 -15.66 23.05
C GLU A 24 -8.44 -14.55 22.02
N LEU A 25 -8.72 -14.91 20.77
CA LEU A 25 -8.84 -13.98 19.67
C LEU A 25 -10.29 -13.51 19.57
N ASN A 26 -10.47 -12.20 19.35
CA ASN A 26 -11.76 -11.71 18.91
C ASN A 26 -11.93 -11.98 17.39
N GLU A 27 -13.16 -11.98 16.92
CA GLU A 27 -13.51 -12.25 15.51
C GLU A 27 -12.77 -11.30 14.53
N GLU A 28 -12.55 -10.06 14.93
CA GLU A 28 -11.84 -9.06 14.13
C GLU A 28 -10.36 -9.42 13.93
N ILE A 29 -9.67 -9.81 15.00
CA ILE A 29 -8.25 -10.22 14.94
C ILE A 29 -8.09 -11.51 14.12
N GLU A 30 -9.01 -12.45 14.26
CA GLU A 30 -9.01 -13.69 13.48
C GLU A 30 -9.17 -13.39 11.98
N ARG A 31 -10.10 -12.49 11.63
CA ARG A 31 -10.29 -12.02 10.26
C ARG A 31 -9.03 -11.32 9.72
N GLN A 32 -8.39 -10.47 10.51
CA GLN A 32 -7.15 -9.78 10.14
C GLN A 32 -6.00 -10.75 9.90
N LEU A 33 -5.82 -11.77 10.74
CA LEU A 33 -4.81 -12.81 10.57
C LEU A 33 -5.02 -13.62 9.29
N LYS A 34 -6.27 -13.99 8.99
CA LYS A 34 -6.60 -14.70 7.76
C LYS A 34 -6.31 -13.84 6.53
N ALA A 35 -6.72 -12.58 6.55
CA ALA A 35 -6.47 -11.63 5.46
C ALA A 35 -4.96 -11.41 5.25
N LEU A 36 -4.19 -11.28 6.33
CA LEU A 36 -2.73 -11.16 6.32
C LEU A 36 -2.07 -12.35 5.60
N LYS A 37 -2.40 -13.58 6.00
CA LYS A 37 -1.88 -14.78 5.33
C LYS A 37 -2.21 -14.78 3.84
N THR A 38 -3.48 -14.50 3.50
CA THR A 38 -3.93 -14.42 2.11
C THR A 38 -3.16 -13.38 1.33
N TYR A 39 -2.89 -12.20 1.92
CA TYR A 39 -2.12 -11.14 1.29
C TYR A 39 -0.68 -11.58 0.94
N TYR A 40 0.04 -12.19 1.88
CA TYR A 40 1.40 -12.63 1.63
C TYR A 40 1.50 -13.80 0.66
N HIS A 41 0.53 -14.72 0.69
CA HIS A 41 0.42 -15.77 -0.33
C HIS A 41 0.16 -15.19 -1.72
N LYS A 42 -0.73 -14.21 -1.83
CA LYS A 42 -0.98 -13.52 -3.09
C LYS A 42 0.26 -12.77 -3.57
N LEU A 43 0.94 -12.06 -2.68
CA LEU A 43 2.16 -11.32 -2.98
C LEU A 43 3.27 -12.22 -3.53
N TYR A 44 3.38 -13.44 -3.01
CA TYR A 44 4.29 -14.47 -3.50
C TYR A 44 3.89 -15.00 -4.88
N ILE A 45 2.60 -15.27 -5.10
CA ILE A 45 2.08 -15.78 -6.37
C ILE A 45 2.20 -14.74 -7.49
N ASP A 46 1.95 -13.47 -7.17
CA ASP A 46 1.97 -12.36 -8.12
C ASP A 46 3.40 -11.83 -8.39
N ALA A 47 4.42 -12.38 -7.71
CA ALA A 47 5.81 -12.01 -7.94
C ALA A 47 6.25 -12.42 -9.36
N LEU A 48 6.84 -11.47 -10.08
CA LEU A 48 7.23 -11.65 -11.49
C LEU A 48 8.63 -12.27 -11.66
N ASP A 49 9.46 -12.18 -10.61
CA ASP A 49 10.85 -12.62 -10.61
C ASP A 49 11.29 -13.16 -9.24
N ASP A 50 12.42 -13.86 -9.22
CA ASP A 50 13.00 -14.45 -8.02
C ASP A 50 13.36 -13.44 -6.94
N GLU A 51 13.61 -12.17 -7.30
CA GLU A 51 13.96 -11.11 -6.36
C GLU A 51 12.72 -10.63 -5.62
N SER A 52 11.62 -10.40 -6.34
CA SER A 52 10.31 -10.04 -5.78
C SER A 52 9.75 -11.16 -4.89
N GLU A 53 9.95 -12.44 -5.25
CA GLU A 53 9.61 -13.58 -4.39
C GLU A 53 10.36 -13.53 -3.06
N LYS A 54 11.70 -13.36 -3.12
CA LYS A 54 12.57 -13.28 -1.94
C LYS A 54 12.20 -12.12 -1.02
N GLU A 55 11.92 -10.95 -1.62
CA GLU A 55 11.53 -9.76 -0.88
C GLU A 55 10.19 -9.96 -0.17
N SER A 56 9.21 -10.56 -0.86
CA SER A 56 7.89 -10.87 -0.30
C SER A 56 7.97 -11.80 0.91
N ILE A 57 8.79 -12.85 0.81
CA ILE A 57 9.00 -13.79 1.92
C ILE A 57 9.77 -13.14 3.06
N LYS A 58 10.81 -12.34 2.77
CA LYS A 58 11.55 -11.60 3.79
C LYS A 58 10.66 -10.66 4.58
N LEU A 59 9.73 -9.97 3.90
CA LEU A 59 8.76 -9.09 4.54
C LEU A 59 7.85 -9.88 5.49
N TYR A 60 7.39 -11.05 5.06
CA TYR A 60 6.55 -11.91 5.88
C TYR A 60 7.30 -12.47 7.11
N GLU A 61 8.54 -12.89 6.93
CA GLU A 61 9.41 -13.33 8.03
C GLU A 61 9.66 -12.22 9.05
N LEU A 62 9.90 -10.99 8.60
CA LEU A 62 10.07 -9.81 9.46
C LEU A 62 8.80 -9.54 10.27
N LEU A 63 7.64 -9.64 9.65
CA LEU A 63 6.36 -9.49 10.35
C LEU A 63 6.17 -10.56 11.42
N VAL A 64 6.41 -11.83 11.09
CA VAL A 64 6.33 -12.94 12.05
C VAL A 64 7.26 -12.70 13.25
N LEU A 65 8.49 -12.26 12.98
CA LEU A 65 9.46 -11.90 14.02
C LEU A 65 8.96 -10.70 14.86
N GLY A 66 8.30 -9.73 14.24
CA GLY A 66 7.68 -8.60 14.91
C GLY A 66 6.56 -9.02 15.86
N LEU A 67 5.68 -9.91 15.41
CA LEU A 67 4.59 -10.46 16.22
C LEU A 67 5.13 -11.27 17.41
N GLU A 68 6.15 -12.10 17.18
CA GLU A 68 6.82 -12.87 18.22
C GLU A 68 7.48 -11.96 19.26
N SER A 69 8.23 -10.96 18.81
CA SER A 69 8.87 -9.97 19.68
C SER A 69 7.85 -9.14 20.46
N ALA A 70 6.72 -8.79 19.88
CA ALA A 70 5.63 -8.09 20.54
C ALA A 70 5.01 -8.96 21.64
N LYS A 71 4.73 -10.24 21.36
CA LYS A 71 4.20 -11.19 22.34
C LYS A 71 5.14 -11.40 23.52
N ASN A 72 6.47 -11.42 23.26
CA ASN A 72 7.50 -11.61 24.27
C ASN A 72 7.84 -10.31 25.04
N GLY A 73 7.19 -9.19 24.75
CA GLY A 73 7.43 -7.91 25.40
C GLY A 73 8.79 -7.27 25.07
N GLN A 74 9.43 -7.66 23.99
CA GLN A 74 10.73 -7.16 23.59
C GLN A 74 10.60 -5.82 22.84
N LEU A 75 11.46 -4.85 23.16
CA LEU A 75 11.56 -3.55 22.48
C LEU A 75 11.85 -3.66 20.97
N THR A 76 12.31 -4.83 20.52
CA THR A 76 12.63 -5.14 19.13
C THR A 76 11.44 -5.01 18.18
N ALA A 77 10.18 -5.14 18.69
CA ALA A 77 8.97 -5.00 17.87
C ALA A 77 8.87 -3.64 17.19
N GLU A 78 9.26 -2.55 17.82
CA GLU A 78 9.24 -1.21 17.22
C GLU A 78 10.29 -1.06 16.12
N LYS A 79 11.46 -1.67 16.30
CA LYS A 79 12.52 -1.66 15.28
C LYS A 79 12.09 -2.43 14.04
N ILE A 80 11.46 -3.59 14.22
CA ILE A 80 10.95 -4.40 13.11
C ILE A 80 9.83 -3.69 12.36
N LEU A 81 8.90 -3.03 13.08
CA LEU A 81 7.88 -2.19 12.47
C LEU A 81 8.48 -1.12 11.56
N LYS A 82 9.55 -0.47 12.00
CA LYS A 82 10.26 0.54 11.21
C LYS A 82 10.90 -0.07 9.95
N GLU A 83 11.53 -1.25 10.06
CA GLU A 83 12.08 -1.95 8.89
C GLU A 83 10.99 -2.34 7.87
N ILE A 84 9.83 -2.83 8.35
CA ILE A 84 8.67 -3.12 7.51
C ILE A 84 8.17 -1.86 6.81
N GLU A 85 8.10 -0.72 7.51
CA GLU A 85 7.69 0.57 6.95
C GLU A 85 8.67 1.05 5.88
N GLU A 86 9.98 0.92 6.09
CA GLU A 86 11.01 1.27 5.11
C GLU A 86 10.87 0.44 3.83
N ILE A 87 10.68 -0.88 3.94
CA ILE A 87 10.50 -1.77 2.77
C ILE A 87 9.20 -1.41 2.03
N LYS A 88 8.11 -1.15 2.75
CA LYS A 88 6.84 -0.72 2.14
C LYS A 88 6.94 0.63 1.46
N SER A 89 7.73 1.55 2.02
CA SER A 89 8.01 2.85 1.39
C SER A 89 8.73 2.66 0.05
N LEU A 90 9.69 1.75 -0.03
CA LEU A 90 10.37 1.41 -1.29
C LEU A 90 9.39 0.81 -2.31
N ARG A 91 8.48 -0.07 -1.89
CA ARG A 91 7.43 -0.62 -2.77
C ARG A 91 6.47 0.46 -3.28
N LYS A 92 6.06 1.40 -2.43
CA LYS A 92 5.27 2.56 -2.87
C LYS A 92 6.01 3.36 -3.95
N THR A 93 7.30 3.57 -3.79
CA THR A 93 8.14 4.25 -4.78
C THR A 93 8.16 3.48 -6.11
N GLY A 94 8.23 2.16 -6.08
CA GLY A 94 8.12 1.31 -7.26
C GLY A 94 6.79 1.50 -7.98
N VAL A 95 5.67 1.48 -7.27
CA VAL A 95 4.33 1.73 -7.85
C VAL A 95 4.21 3.14 -8.41
N VAL A 96 4.82 4.16 -7.77
CA VAL A 96 4.87 5.53 -8.32
C VAL A 96 5.60 5.54 -9.64
N LEU A 97 6.76 4.89 -9.73
CA LEU A 97 7.56 4.83 -10.96
C LEU A 97 6.81 4.14 -12.09
N GLU A 98 6.16 2.99 -11.82
CA GLU A 98 5.32 2.30 -12.80
C GLU A 98 4.16 3.19 -13.27
N ASN A 99 3.45 3.86 -12.37
CA ASN A 99 2.38 4.77 -12.72
C ASN A 99 2.87 5.98 -13.53
N ILE A 100 4.09 6.47 -13.31
CA ILE A 100 4.71 7.50 -14.14
C ILE A 100 4.96 6.97 -15.56
N LEU A 101 5.50 5.76 -15.70
CA LEU A 101 5.73 5.14 -17.01
C LEU A 101 4.41 4.92 -17.76
N THR A 102 3.39 4.38 -17.08
CA THR A 102 2.03 4.23 -17.63
C THR A 102 1.43 5.58 -18.05
N SER A 103 1.68 6.66 -17.26
CA SER A 103 1.24 8.00 -17.63
C SER A 103 1.91 8.54 -18.87
N LEU A 104 3.21 8.30 -19.04
CA LEU A 104 3.94 8.67 -20.25
C LEU A 104 3.44 7.90 -21.49
N GLU A 105 3.19 6.61 -21.32
CA GLU A 105 2.60 5.78 -22.38
C GLU A 105 1.20 6.27 -22.75
N LEU A 106 0.37 6.59 -21.77
CA LEU A 106 -0.97 7.16 -21.98
C LEU A 106 -0.90 8.49 -22.76
N LEU A 107 0.01 9.40 -22.42
CA LEU A 107 0.22 10.64 -23.14
C LEU A 107 0.67 10.41 -24.57
N PHE A 108 1.54 9.43 -24.80
CA PHE A 108 1.98 9.04 -26.15
C PHE A 108 0.81 8.54 -27.00
N TRP A 109 -0.01 7.63 -26.50
CA TRP A 109 -1.17 7.12 -27.22
C TRP A 109 -2.26 8.18 -27.44
N ALA A 110 -2.45 9.10 -26.47
CA ALA A 110 -3.34 10.24 -26.62
C ALA A 110 -2.88 11.18 -27.73
N ALA A 111 -1.60 11.50 -27.79
CA ALA A 111 -1.01 12.34 -28.82
C ALA A 111 -1.12 11.68 -30.22
N LEU A 112 -0.81 10.39 -30.31
CA LEU A 112 -0.98 9.64 -31.56
C LEU A 112 -2.42 9.62 -32.04
N SER A 113 -3.37 9.31 -31.18
CA SER A 113 -4.80 9.29 -31.49
C SER A 113 -5.27 10.67 -32.01
N SER A 114 -4.92 11.73 -31.27
CA SER A 114 -5.25 13.11 -31.67
C SER A 114 -4.64 13.49 -33.01
N THR A 115 -3.40 13.09 -33.28
CA THR A 115 -2.71 13.34 -34.54
C THR A 115 -3.41 12.65 -35.70
N PHE A 116 -3.77 11.38 -35.57
CA PHE A 116 -4.46 10.64 -36.62
C PHE A 116 -5.87 11.19 -36.87
N PHE A 117 -6.61 11.55 -35.81
CA PHE A 117 -7.89 12.21 -35.97
C PHE A 117 -7.78 13.56 -36.71
N SER A 118 -6.81 14.39 -36.35
CA SER A 118 -6.54 15.65 -37.03
C SER A 118 -6.17 15.45 -38.48
N TYR A 119 -5.39 14.43 -38.77
CA TYR A 119 -5.00 14.08 -40.13
C TYR A 119 -6.21 13.63 -40.97
N CYS A 120 -7.11 12.82 -40.41
CA CYS A 120 -8.37 12.45 -41.05
C CYS A 120 -9.20 13.68 -41.43
N VAL A 121 -9.33 14.65 -40.52
CA VAL A 121 -10.17 15.83 -40.75
C VAL A 121 -9.52 16.83 -41.72
N LEU A 122 -8.22 17.14 -41.55
CA LEU A 122 -7.55 18.22 -42.27
C LEU A 122 -7.08 17.81 -43.65
N MET A 123 -6.67 16.55 -43.82
CA MET A 123 -6.08 16.07 -45.10
C MET A 123 -7.07 15.34 -46.00
N ALA A 124 -8.06 14.65 -45.44
CA ALA A 124 -9.01 13.91 -46.23
C ALA A 124 -9.86 14.82 -47.14
N ALA A 125 -10.33 15.96 -46.64
CA ALA A 125 -11.18 16.88 -47.40
C ALA A 125 -10.51 17.42 -48.69
N PRO A 126 -9.29 17.99 -48.66
CA PRO A 126 -8.63 18.45 -49.86
C PRO A 126 -8.20 17.30 -50.81
N LEU A 127 -7.84 16.13 -50.29
CA LEU A 127 -7.45 14.96 -51.08
C LEU A 127 -8.62 14.39 -51.90
N VAL A 128 -9.85 14.42 -51.37
CA VAL A 128 -11.06 13.97 -52.12
C VAL A 128 -11.24 14.78 -53.38
N ALA A 129 -10.95 16.07 -53.36
CA ALA A 129 -11.08 16.94 -54.57
C ALA A 129 -10.07 16.61 -55.67
N VAL A 130 -8.88 16.06 -55.31
CA VAL A 130 -7.80 15.74 -56.25
C VAL A 130 -7.88 14.30 -56.73
N ASN A 131 -8.01 13.35 -55.83
CA ASN A 131 -8.10 11.92 -56.12
C ASN A 131 -8.93 11.19 -55.06
N PRO A 132 -10.20 10.88 -55.32
CA PRO A 132 -11.11 10.28 -54.35
C PRO A 132 -10.68 8.87 -53.91
N PHE A 133 -10.08 8.08 -54.76
CA PHE A 133 -9.62 6.73 -54.40
C PHE A 133 -8.41 6.76 -53.46
N PHE A 134 -7.45 7.66 -53.75
CA PHE A 134 -6.31 7.86 -52.87
C PHE A 134 -6.73 8.43 -51.52
N ALA A 135 -7.66 9.41 -51.53
CA ALA A 135 -8.22 9.95 -50.29
C ALA A 135 -8.91 8.88 -49.42
N LEU A 136 -9.66 7.96 -50.01
CA LEU A 136 -10.30 6.85 -49.34
C LEU A 136 -9.28 5.92 -48.68
N ALA A 137 -8.20 5.59 -49.40
CA ALA A 137 -7.12 4.73 -48.88
C ALA A 137 -6.42 5.39 -47.65
N VAL A 138 -6.05 6.67 -47.75
CA VAL A 138 -5.43 7.43 -46.64
C VAL A 138 -6.38 7.55 -45.47
N LEU A 139 -7.66 7.84 -45.70
CA LEU A 139 -8.67 7.91 -44.65
C LEU A 139 -8.82 6.59 -43.92
N SER A 140 -8.89 5.46 -44.65
CA SER A 140 -9.02 4.13 -44.06
C SER A 140 -7.85 3.80 -43.18
N VAL A 141 -6.61 4.03 -43.61
CA VAL A 141 -5.41 3.77 -42.81
C VAL A 141 -5.36 4.67 -41.58
N SER A 142 -5.66 5.95 -41.73
CA SER A 142 -5.65 6.90 -40.60
C SER A 142 -6.73 6.59 -39.59
N CYS A 143 -7.94 6.20 -40.03
CA CYS A 143 -9.00 5.78 -39.07
C CYS A 143 -8.62 4.50 -38.35
N MET A 144 -8.04 3.51 -39.01
CA MET A 144 -7.56 2.29 -38.35
C MET A 144 -6.48 2.61 -37.31
N ALA A 145 -5.52 3.46 -37.64
CA ALA A 145 -4.49 3.91 -36.70
C ALA A 145 -5.08 4.69 -35.49
N ALA A 146 -6.05 5.55 -35.75
CA ALA A 146 -6.77 6.27 -34.67
C ALA A 146 -7.52 5.32 -33.75
N ILE A 147 -8.21 4.32 -34.28
CA ILE A 147 -8.92 3.31 -33.49
C ILE A 147 -7.93 2.50 -32.65
N CYS A 148 -6.86 1.99 -33.29
CA CYS A 148 -5.84 1.20 -32.56
C CYS A 148 -5.18 2.00 -31.43
N SER A 149 -4.81 3.26 -31.66
CA SER A 149 -4.23 4.12 -30.62
C SER A 149 -5.23 4.44 -29.52
N THR A 150 -6.51 4.62 -29.84
CA THR A 150 -7.56 4.84 -28.84
C THR A 150 -7.78 3.59 -27.96
N VAL A 151 -7.79 2.40 -28.54
CA VAL A 151 -7.90 1.16 -27.77
C VAL A 151 -6.70 0.99 -26.83
N ARG A 152 -5.48 1.27 -27.32
CA ARG A 152 -4.27 1.24 -26.49
C ARG A 152 -4.34 2.24 -25.35
N PHE A 153 -4.81 3.46 -25.61
CA PHE A 153 -5.03 4.48 -24.59
C PHE A 153 -5.95 3.98 -23.46
N PHE A 154 -7.08 3.36 -23.79
CA PHE A 154 -7.98 2.83 -22.77
C PHE A 154 -7.37 1.66 -22.00
N ASN A 155 -6.63 0.77 -22.65
CA ASN A 155 -5.95 -0.31 -21.96
C ASN A 155 -4.91 0.21 -20.96
N CYS A 156 -4.16 1.27 -21.29
CA CYS A 156 -3.23 1.89 -20.35
C CYS A 156 -3.92 2.48 -19.11
N LEU A 157 -5.18 2.93 -19.22
CA LEU A 157 -5.93 3.41 -18.05
C LEU A 157 -6.18 2.31 -17.02
N ASP A 158 -6.40 1.08 -17.48
CA ASP A 158 -6.65 -0.07 -16.60
C ASP A 158 -5.38 -0.58 -15.91
N GLU A 159 -4.19 -0.17 -16.40
CA GLU A 159 -2.89 -0.57 -15.86
C GLU A 159 -2.44 0.25 -14.64
N PHE A 160 -3.16 1.34 -14.30
CA PHE A 160 -2.82 2.15 -13.13
C PHE A 160 -2.97 1.36 -11.83
N LYS A 161 -1.88 1.28 -11.07
CA LYS A 161 -1.83 0.58 -9.78
C LYS A 161 -2.26 1.49 -8.63
N SER A 162 -3.11 0.96 -7.77
CA SER A 162 -3.56 1.65 -6.54
C SER A 162 -2.59 1.41 -5.38
N PHE A 163 -2.44 2.41 -4.50
CA PHE A 163 -1.70 2.30 -3.23
C PHE A 163 -2.54 1.71 -2.09
N THR A 164 -3.86 1.71 -2.24
CA THR A 164 -4.80 1.28 -1.20
C THR A 164 -4.46 -0.09 -0.60
N PRO A 165 -4.13 -1.13 -1.41
CA PRO A 165 -3.82 -2.44 -0.85
C PRO A 165 -2.57 -2.44 0.07
N ILE A 166 -1.57 -1.61 -0.24
CA ILE A 166 -0.33 -1.51 0.54
C ILE A 166 -0.59 -0.80 1.87
N GLU A 167 -1.43 0.23 1.86
CA GLU A 167 -1.78 1.01 3.06
C GLU A 167 -2.67 0.23 4.02
N GLU A 168 -3.70 -0.43 3.49
CA GLU A 168 -4.59 -1.29 4.28
C GLU A 168 -3.82 -2.41 4.97
N GLU A 169 -2.88 -3.04 4.28
CA GLU A 169 -2.08 -4.11 4.84
C GLU A 169 -1.16 -3.60 5.95
N PHE A 170 -0.54 -2.44 5.78
CA PHE A 170 0.31 -1.85 6.81
C PHE A 170 -0.47 -1.54 8.09
N GLU A 171 -1.66 -0.96 7.99
CA GLU A 171 -2.49 -0.73 9.18
C GLU A 171 -2.92 -2.05 9.83
N ARG A 172 -3.18 -3.09 9.07
CA ARG A 172 -3.50 -4.42 9.58
C ARG A 172 -2.32 -5.04 10.35
N GLU A 173 -1.13 -5.00 9.79
CA GLU A 173 0.10 -5.48 10.45
C GLU A 173 0.37 -4.74 11.76
N LYS A 174 0.24 -3.42 11.75
CA LYS A 174 0.43 -2.56 12.91
C LYS A 174 -0.59 -2.85 14.03
N ASN A 175 -1.84 -3.09 13.65
CA ASN A 175 -2.89 -3.46 14.59
C ASN A 175 -2.62 -4.83 15.23
N LEU A 176 -2.17 -5.82 14.46
CA LEU A 176 -1.80 -7.13 14.97
C LEU A 176 -0.60 -7.06 15.91
N ILE A 177 0.45 -6.30 15.57
CA ILE A 177 1.61 -6.11 16.46
C ILE A 177 1.18 -5.42 17.77
N ARG A 178 0.30 -4.43 17.70
CA ARG A 178 -0.24 -3.76 18.89
C ARG A 178 -1.07 -4.70 19.77
N PHE A 179 -1.87 -5.57 19.15
CA PHE A 179 -2.67 -6.56 19.86
C PHE A 179 -1.80 -7.52 20.67
N PHE A 180 -0.67 -7.97 20.11
CA PHE A 180 0.26 -8.87 20.80
C PHE A 180 1.18 -8.17 21.82
N LYS A 181 1.27 -6.82 21.77
CA LYS A 181 2.08 -6.09 22.76
C LYS A 181 1.42 -6.21 24.13
N PRO A 182 2.10 -6.80 25.15
CA PRO A 182 1.52 -6.86 26.50
C PRO A 182 1.20 -5.45 26.95
N ALA A 183 0.01 -5.26 27.54
CA ALA A 183 -0.34 -4.00 28.18
C ALA A 183 0.74 -3.69 29.20
N VAL A 184 1.54 -2.66 28.93
CA VAL A 184 2.45 -2.13 29.94
C VAL A 184 1.55 -1.70 31.08
N SER A 185 1.57 -2.45 32.19
CA SER A 185 0.95 -2.03 33.43
C SER A 185 1.46 -0.61 33.69
N SER A 186 0.57 0.36 33.62
CA SER A 186 0.87 1.72 34.04
C SER A 186 1.50 1.59 35.44
N PRO A 187 2.65 2.24 35.70
CA PRO A 187 3.19 2.23 37.04
C PRO A 187 2.06 2.73 37.94
N GLU A 188 1.60 1.88 38.85
CA GLU A 188 0.73 2.30 39.96
C GLU A 188 1.40 3.49 40.61
N ILE A 189 0.82 4.66 40.42
CA ILE A 189 1.17 5.83 41.20
C ILE A 189 0.77 5.41 42.62
N PRO A 190 1.72 5.25 43.56
CA PRO A 190 1.37 4.94 44.93
C PRO A 190 0.43 6.02 45.41
N PRO A 191 -0.62 5.69 46.17
CA PRO A 191 -1.54 6.69 46.70
C PRO A 191 -0.72 7.66 47.56
N SER A 192 -0.56 8.88 47.04
CA SER A 192 0.05 9.97 47.80
C SER A 192 -0.77 10.16 49.07
N ILE A 193 -0.08 9.95 50.18
CA ILE A 193 -0.51 10.24 51.54
C ILE A 193 -1.13 11.62 51.51
N VAL A 194 -2.43 11.66 51.79
CA VAL A 194 -3.16 12.88 52.12
C VAL A 194 -2.59 13.38 53.41
N SER A 195 -1.71 14.36 53.36
CA SER A 195 -1.36 15.18 54.52
C SER A 195 -2.34 16.34 54.56
N ASP A 196 -3.26 16.25 55.49
CA ASP A 196 -4.00 17.39 56.01
C ASP A 196 -3.02 18.50 56.40
N HIS A 197 -3.11 19.61 55.74
CA HIS A 197 -2.79 20.90 56.30
C HIS A 197 -3.80 21.89 55.74
N ASP A 198 -4.78 22.12 56.60
CA ASP A 198 -5.71 23.23 56.60
C ASP A 198 -4.95 24.56 56.71
N GLU A 199 -5.63 25.58 56.18
CA GLU A 199 -5.54 27.00 56.50
C GLU A 199 -4.25 27.73 56.06
N PHE A 200 -4.38 28.62 55.17
CA PHE A 200 -4.21 30.08 55.31
C PHE A 200 -4.11 30.78 53.94
N GLN A 201 -4.98 31.73 53.84
CA GLN A 201 -4.98 33.00 53.07
C GLN A 201 -5.78 33.04 51.78
N GLN A 202 -7.02 33.33 52.04
CA GLN A 202 -7.84 34.31 51.33
C GLN A 202 -7.26 35.71 51.60
N GLN A 203 -6.63 36.33 50.59
CA GLN A 203 -6.53 37.80 50.43
C GLN A 203 -5.49 38.13 49.36
N GLU A 204 -5.94 38.42 48.17
CA GLU A 204 -5.48 39.50 47.29
C GLU A 204 -5.99 39.33 45.86
N SER A 205 -7.26 39.54 45.73
CA SER A 205 -7.85 39.83 44.43
C SER A 205 -8.61 41.14 44.55
N LEU A 206 -7.89 42.26 44.46
CA LEU A 206 -8.46 43.59 44.15
C LEU A 206 -7.30 44.56 43.91
N SER A 207 -6.95 44.74 42.68
CA SER A 207 -6.45 46.02 42.13
C SER A 207 -5.63 45.71 40.87
N LEU A 208 -6.24 45.97 39.77
CA LEU A 208 -5.68 46.69 38.61
C LEU A 208 -6.60 46.49 37.38
N GLN A 209 -7.79 47.03 37.57
CA GLN A 209 -8.49 47.67 36.45
C GLN A 209 -8.15 49.16 36.55
N ILE A 210 -7.83 49.80 35.43
CA ILE A 210 -7.53 51.20 35.15
C ILE A 210 -6.06 51.41 34.72
N SER A 211 -5.76 51.28 33.45
CA SER A 211 -5.25 52.28 32.51
C SER A 211 -5.17 51.70 31.11
#